data_07f36c83a8603973dcce5fce37d4d8c1
#
_entry.id   07f36c83a8603973dcce5fce37d4d8c1
#
_cell.length_a   1.000
_cell.length_b   1.000
_cell.length_c   1.000
_cell.angle_alpha   90.00
_cell.angle_beta   90.00
_cell.angle_gamma   90.00
#
_symmetry.space_group_name_H-M   'P 1'
#
loop_
_entity.id
_entity.type
_entity.pdbx_description
1 polymer ?
#
loop_
_entity_poly.entity_id
_entity_poly.type
_entity_poly.pdbx_seq_one_letter_code
_entity_poly.pdbx_strand_id
1 'polypeptide(L)'
;MIDLSIGIRGSFVVGFDGSEHRMIRDGLVVVEGKRIKYIGKTYAGNVDRWINASGCLVIPGLINTHIHASTAPKDKSFLEDIGIRQLYGSNLGENLTALSASAMKEDLETYARYSLNECLLSGNTTVVEIGMIPSLGEELTSQLIEDTGIRAYEGHVISDGVFERVDRFDFKTTWLSPDVGLEKLAKAISFVENYNGRHGGRLNGAIYPSSPLNNSLGLMGEVKLAADKLSCPVSMHAGEWVLEFQNMLRMYGKTPIEVIHESGLLNQHLIIGHGWAVAGHPLLSYPARDGGDLSILADSGATVSHDPVVFVKRGNRLQSHSVFLRAGVNVSIGTDTTPQDMLNEMRIASYTSKLADWDYSSGTSREIFDSATLRGAKALGRVDLGRLVKGALADIVIIDMATINNVPCRDPIRNLVNTAQRSDVRFVMVNGEVVVKNGKLVKEDEQKLAKEVQRVSEALYRRLPDNHPFKKTADEVSPPSLKSWDGES
;
A
#
# COMPACT_ATOMS: atom_id res chain seq x y z
N MET A 1 26.68 4.49 -23.22
CA MET A 1 26.67 3.05 -22.91
C MET A 1 25.56 2.43 -23.71
N ILE A 2 25.82 1.32 -24.43
CA ILE A 2 24.75 0.60 -25.13
C ILE A 2 23.92 -0.09 -24.05
N ASP A 3 22.62 0.21 -23.99
CA ASP A 3 21.73 -0.42 -23.04
C ASP A 3 21.61 -1.91 -23.39
N LEU A 4 21.95 -2.79 -22.42
CA LEU A 4 21.81 -4.23 -22.57
C LEU A 4 20.34 -4.61 -22.72
N SER A 5 20.04 -5.47 -23.70
CA SER A 5 18.72 -6.01 -23.92
C SER A 5 18.52 -7.33 -23.16
N ILE A 6 17.37 -7.44 -22.48
CA ILE A 6 16.96 -8.65 -21.72
C ILE A 6 15.69 -9.21 -22.34
N GLY A 7 15.75 -10.47 -22.78
CA GLY A 7 14.57 -11.23 -23.20
C GLY A 7 14.05 -12.11 -22.06
N ILE A 8 12.74 -12.14 -21.89
CA ILE A 8 12.06 -12.99 -20.92
C ILE A 8 11.08 -13.85 -21.70
N ARG A 9 11.24 -15.18 -21.65
CA ARG A 9 10.34 -16.14 -22.29
C ARG A 9 9.55 -16.89 -21.25
N GLY A 10 8.21 -16.67 -21.20
CA GLY A 10 7.31 -17.26 -20.22
C GLY A 10 6.24 -18.15 -20.86
N SER A 11 5.80 -19.19 -20.15
CA SER A 11 4.66 -20.00 -20.55
C SER A 11 3.37 -19.19 -20.60
N PHE A 12 3.27 -18.20 -19.73
CA PHE A 12 2.16 -17.26 -19.66
C PHE A 12 2.71 -15.83 -19.53
N VAL A 13 2.32 -14.93 -20.41
CA VAL A 13 2.71 -13.51 -20.37
C VAL A 13 1.45 -12.64 -20.41
N VAL A 14 1.29 -11.74 -19.45
CA VAL A 14 0.15 -10.82 -19.42
C VAL A 14 0.54 -9.54 -20.17
N GLY A 15 0.12 -9.46 -21.43
CA GLY A 15 0.26 -8.25 -22.23
C GLY A 15 -0.91 -7.28 -22.00
N PHE A 16 -0.77 -6.07 -22.55
CA PHE A 16 -1.83 -5.06 -22.56
C PHE A 16 -2.13 -4.64 -23.99
N ASP A 17 -3.41 -4.76 -24.42
CA ASP A 17 -3.82 -4.52 -25.80
C ASP A 17 -4.18 -3.06 -26.13
N GLY A 18 -4.04 -2.18 -25.15
CA GLY A 18 -4.45 -0.76 -25.21
C GLY A 18 -5.70 -0.48 -24.39
N SER A 19 -6.48 -1.49 -24.04
CA SER A 19 -7.71 -1.38 -23.24
C SER A 19 -7.69 -2.25 -21.97
N GLU A 20 -7.20 -3.48 -22.08
CA GLU A 20 -7.21 -4.46 -20.99
C GLU A 20 -6.03 -5.43 -21.04
N HIS A 21 -5.82 -6.15 -19.95
CA HIS A 21 -4.85 -7.24 -19.92
C HIS A 21 -5.27 -8.42 -20.80
N ARG A 22 -4.30 -8.98 -21.54
CA ARG A 22 -4.46 -10.16 -22.40
C ARG A 22 -3.40 -11.20 -22.12
N MET A 23 -3.80 -12.46 -22.14
CA MET A 23 -2.88 -13.58 -21.93
C MET A 23 -2.22 -13.99 -23.25
N ILE A 24 -0.90 -14.02 -23.28
CA ILE A 24 -0.08 -14.54 -24.37
C ILE A 24 0.56 -15.85 -23.87
N ARG A 25 0.13 -16.98 -24.40
CA ARG A 25 0.75 -18.28 -24.12
C ARG A 25 2.03 -18.42 -24.91
N ASP A 26 3.08 -18.96 -24.27
CA ASP A 26 4.44 -19.08 -24.81
C ASP A 26 4.93 -17.72 -25.34
N GLY A 27 4.67 -16.68 -24.56
CA GLY A 27 4.98 -15.30 -24.90
C GLY A 27 6.40 -14.91 -24.53
N LEU A 28 6.81 -13.76 -25.04
CA LEU A 28 8.08 -13.15 -24.67
C LEU A 28 7.95 -11.63 -24.50
N VAL A 29 8.81 -11.10 -23.62
CA VAL A 29 9.01 -9.68 -23.39
C VAL A 29 10.46 -9.38 -23.68
N VAL A 30 10.75 -8.32 -24.42
CA VAL A 30 12.12 -7.80 -24.60
C VAL A 30 12.20 -6.43 -23.95
N VAL A 31 13.14 -6.27 -23.05
CA VAL A 31 13.48 -5.03 -22.32
C VAL A 31 14.76 -4.46 -22.92
N GLU A 32 14.80 -3.16 -23.11
CA GLU A 32 16.01 -2.41 -23.47
C GLU A 32 16.14 -1.21 -22.53
N GLY A 33 17.22 -1.16 -21.76
CA GLY A 33 17.36 -0.20 -20.67
C GLY A 33 16.19 -0.29 -19.67
N LYS A 34 15.47 0.81 -19.50
CA LYS A 34 14.37 0.91 -18.54
C LYS A 34 12.99 0.57 -19.11
N ARG A 35 12.88 0.26 -20.41
CA ARG A 35 11.59 0.16 -21.08
C ARG A 35 11.38 -1.16 -21.81
N ILE A 36 10.13 -1.55 -21.93
CA ILE A 36 9.71 -2.67 -22.75
C ILE A 36 9.83 -2.27 -24.23
N LYS A 37 10.71 -2.96 -24.94
CA LYS A 37 10.93 -2.79 -26.39
C LYS A 37 9.93 -3.56 -27.22
N TYR A 38 9.58 -4.76 -26.75
CA TYR A 38 8.70 -5.67 -27.46
C TYR A 38 7.95 -6.60 -26.50
N ILE A 39 6.73 -6.96 -26.88
CA ILE A 39 5.95 -8.02 -26.28
C ILE A 39 5.19 -8.79 -27.37
N GLY A 40 5.19 -10.12 -27.30
CA GLY A 40 4.53 -10.97 -28.29
C GLY A 40 5.01 -12.40 -28.23
N LYS A 41 4.93 -13.15 -29.34
CA LYS A 41 5.35 -14.56 -29.43
C LYS A 41 6.74 -14.74 -30.05
N THR A 42 7.11 -13.91 -31.02
CA THR A 42 8.35 -14.03 -31.76
C THR A 42 9.03 -12.69 -31.89
N TYR A 43 10.32 -12.65 -31.73
CA TYR A 43 11.13 -11.42 -31.86
C TYR A 43 12.32 -11.72 -32.74
N ALA A 44 12.48 -10.97 -33.83
CA ALA A 44 13.54 -11.15 -34.82
C ALA A 44 14.83 -10.36 -34.50
N GLY A 45 14.84 -9.49 -33.47
CA GLY A 45 16.00 -8.71 -33.07
C GLY A 45 16.97 -9.51 -32.20
N ASN A 46 18.19 -8.96 -32.03
CA ASN A 46 19.16 -9.51 -31.10
C ASN A 46 18.76 -9.20 -29.65
N VAL A 47 19.09 -10.13 -28.75
CA VAL A 47 18.91 -10.02 -27.30
C VAL A 47 20.18 -10.48 -26.62
N ASP A 48 20.76 -9.62 -25.78
CA ASP A 48 22.07 -9.87 -25.15
C ASP A 48 21.97 -10.94 -24.05
N ARG A 49 20.84 -10.99 -23.33
CA ARG A 49 20.62 -11.93 -22.23
C ARG A 49 19.18 -12.43 -22.21
N TRP A 50 19.01 -13.73 -21.94
CA TRP A 50 17.71 -14.37 -21.79
C TRP A 50 17.46 -14.82 -20.35
N ILE A 51 16.24 -14.55 -19.86
CA ILE A 51 15.67 -15.16 -18.66
C ILE A 51 14.67 -16.21 -19.10
N ASN A 52 14.93 -17.47 -18.74
CA ASN A 52 13.99 -18.56 -18.98
C ASN A 52 12.94 -18.58 -17.87
N ALA A 53 11.69 -18.28 -18.23
CA ALA A 53 10.51 -18.32 -17.38
C ALA A 53 9.53 -19.41 -17.83
N SER A 54 10.06 -20.56 -18.32
CA SER A 54 9.25 -21.74 -18.61
C SER A 54 8.51 -22.21 -17.36
N GLY A 55 7.23 -22.55 -17.49
CA GLY A 55 6.37 -22.87 -16.34
C GLY A 55 5.92 -21.66 -15.52
N CYS A 56 6.35 -20.45 -15.88
CA CYS A 56 6.06 -19.25 -15.12
C CYS A 56 5.01 -18.34 -15.80
N LEU A 57 4.42 -17.51 -14.95
CA LEU A 57 3.59 -16.37 -15.31
C LEU A 57 4.43 -15.10 -15.23
N VAL A 58 4.46 -14.32 -16.30
CA VAL A 58 5.11 -13.00 -16.39
C VAL A 58 4.03 -11.93 -16.38
N ILE A 59 4.06 -11.07 -15.38
CA ILE A 59 3.08 -10.00 -15.16
C ILE A 59 3.76 -8.65 -15.03
N PRO A 60 3.03 -7.52 -15.20
CA PRO A 60 3.54 -6.22 -14.78
C PRO A 60 3.79 -6.20 -13.27
N GLY A 61 4.69 -5.32 -12.84
CA GLY A 61 4.93 -5.07 -11.43
C GLY A 61 3.66 -4.68 -10.69
N LEU A 62 3.46 -5.22 -9.50
CA LEU A 62 2.34 -4.90 -8.62
C LEU A 62 2.55 -3.53 -8.00
N ILE A 63 1.47 -2.78 -7.82
CA ILE A 63 1.45 -1.42 -7.29
C ILE A 63 0.71 -1.40 -5.97
N ASN A 64 1.44 -1.12 -4.90
CA ASN A 64 0.93 -0.97 -3.55
C ASN A 64 0.65 0.51 -3.28
N THR A 65 -0.63 0.88 -3.17
CA THR A 65 -1.05 2.28 -3.09
C THR A 65 -1.15 2.83 -1.67
N HIS A 66 -0.80 2.04 -0.66
CA HIS A 66 -0.80 2.48 0.74
C HIS A 66 0.09 1.59 1.61
N ILE A 67 1.14 2.16 2.21
CA ILE A 67 2.08 1.44 3.09
C ILE A 67 2.68 2.38 4.14
N HIS A 68 3.01 1.82 5.31
CA HIS A 68 3.77 2.45 6.38
C HIS A 68 5.08 1.70 6.64
N ALA A 69 6.08 1.87 5.78
CA ALA A 69 7.30 1.05 5.79
C ALA A 69 8.11 1.18 7.09
N SER A 70 8.27 2.39 7.62
CA SER A 70 9.07 2.63 8.83
C SER A 70 8.42 2.15 10.13
N THR A 71 7.14 1.78 10.10
CA THR A 71 6.41 1.40 11.32
C THR A 71 5.82 -0.01 11.28
N ALA A 72 5.61 -0.56 10.10
CA ALA A 72 4.91 -1.83 9.89
C ALA A 72 5.46 -3.02 10.70
N PRO A 73 6.77 -3.29 10.77
CA PRO A 73 7.26 -4.48 11.48
C PRO A 73 6.97 -4.53 12.97
N LYS A 74 6.85 -3.38 13.65
CA LYS A 74 6.53 -3.37 15.10
C LYS A 74 5.16 -3.97 15.40
N ASP A 75 4.24 -3.90 14.45
CA ASP A 75 2.87 -4.38 14.62
C ASP A 75 2.74 -5.91 14.51
N LYS A 76 3.78 -6.60 14.03
CA LYS A 76 3.73 -8.07 13.87
C LYS A 76 3.48 -8.83 15.16
N SER A 77 3.93 -8.30 16.28
CA SER A 77 3.76 -8.94 17.60
C SER A 77 2.53 -8.48 18.36
N PHE A 78 1.76 -7.53 17.80
CA PHE A 78 0.59 -6.94 18.46
C PHE A 78 -0.65 -7.08 17.57
N LEU A 79 -0.98 -8.32 17.19
CA LEU A 79 -2.03 -8.62 16.21
C LEU A 79 -3.36 -9.05 16.81
N GLU A 80 -3.35 -9.59 18.04
CA GLU A 80 -4.52 -10.16 18.69
C GLU A 80 -4.68 -9.59 20.09
N ASP A 81 -5.89 -9.64 20.64
CA ASP A 81 -6.26 -9.27 22.00
C ASP A 81 -5.91 -7.84 22.44
N ILE A 82 -5.48 -7.01 21.49
CA ILE A 82 -5.15 -5.62 21.71
C ILE A 82 -6.11 -4.70 20.97
N GLY A 83 -7.02 -4.18 21.64
CA GLY A 83 -7.92 -3.21 21.05
C GLY A 83 -9.23 -3.15 21.77
N ILE A 84 -9.89 -2.04 21.58
CA ILE A 84 -11.22 -1.82 22.12
C ILE A 84 -12.17 -2.02 20.95
N ARG A 85 -13.03 -3.03 21.05
CA ARG A 85 -13.99 -3.40 20.02
C ARG A 85 -14.81 -2.19 19.51
N GLN A 86 -15.18 -1.29 20.40
CA GLN A 86 -15.92 -0.07 20.11
C GLN A 86 -15.17 0.88 19.16
N LEU A 87 -13.88 0.78 19.11
CA LEU A 87 -13.04 1.64 18.28
C LEU A 87 -12.64 1.00 16.94
N TYR A 88 -12.97 -0.26 16.69
CA TYR A 88 -12.72 -1.00 15.43
C TYR A 88 -11.34 -0.69 14.82
N GLY A 89 -10.32 -1.28 15.41
CA GLY A 89 -8.95 -1.07 14.95
C GLY A 89 -8.09 -0.18 15.82
N SER A 90 -8.51 0.12 17.00
CA SER A 90 -7.94 1.15 17.87
C SER A 90 -6.93 0.69 18.91
N ASN A 91 -6.29 -0.44 18.73
CA ASN A 91 -4.94 -0.53 19.26
C ASN A 91 -4.08 0.67 18.81
N LEU A 92 -4.42 1.27 17.66
CA LEU A 92 -3.85 2.53 17.18
C LEU A 92 -3.93 3.65 18.23
N GLY A 93 -5.11 3.88 18.83
CA GLY A 93 -5.26 4.95 19.82
C GLY A 93 -4.65 4.65 21.18
N GLU A 94 -4.53 3.38 21.59
CA GLU A 94 -4.11 3.03 22.95
C GLU A 94 -2.64 2.63 23.05
N ASN A 95 -2.12 1.88 22.10
CA ASN A 95 -0.79 1.30 22.18
C ASN A 95 0.17 1.81 21.10
N LEU A 96 -0.33 2.20 19.94
CA LEU A 96 0.54 2.64 18.83
C LEU A 96 1.33 3.90 19.18
N THR A 97 0.73 4.84 19.91
CA THR A 97 1.42 6.04 20.38
C THR A 97 2.60 5.69 21.28
N ALA A 98 2.41 4.77 22.23
CA ALA A 98 3.46 4.30 23.14
C ALA A 98 4.54 3.50 22.39
N LEU A 99 4.15 2.63 21.46
CA LEU A 99 5.07 1.90 20.58
C LEU A 99 5.89 2.84 19.70
N SER A 100 5.26 3.87 19.14
CA SER A 100 5.93 4.87 18.31
C SER A 100 6.91 5.72 19.14
N ALA A 101 6.52 6.13 20.35
CA ALA A 101 7.39 6.87 21.28
C ALA A 101 8.56 6.01 21.80
N SER A 102 8.44 4.68 21.75
CA SER A 102 9.50 3.74 22.15
C SER A 102 10.49 3.44 21.02
N ALA A 103 10.17 3.81 19.77
CA ALA A 103 11.03 3.57 18.62
C ALA A 103 12.13 4.64 18.51
N MET A 104 13.35 4.21 18.25
CA MET A 104 14.48 5.08 17.89
C MET A 104 14.59 5.21 16.38
N LYS A 105 15.29 6.24 15.90
CA LYS A 105 15.47 6.46 14.45
C LYS A 105 16.10 5.26 13.75
N GLU A 106 17.07 4.63 14.38
CA GLU A 106 17.76 3.43 13.86
C GLU A 106 16.81 2.21 13.77
N ASP A 107 15.85 2.10 14.69
CA ASP A 107 14.81 1.07 14.62
C ASP A 107 13.92 1.30 13.40
N LEU A 108 13.49 2.56 13.18
CA LEU A 108 12.62 2.96 12.08
C LEU A 108 13.29 2.78 10.71
N GLU A 109 14.59 3.06 10.62
CA GLU A 109 15.40 2.79 9.41
C GLU A 109 15.44 1.29 9.09
N THR A 110 15.71 0.46 10.11
CA THR A 110 15.73 -1.00 9.94
C THR A 110 14.34 -1.52 9.51
N TYR A 111 13.27 -0.99 10.09
CA TYR A 111 11.90 -1.34 9.70
C TYR A 111 11.57 -0.92 8.27
N ALA A 112 11.94 0.30 7.88
CA ALA A 112 11.72 0.78 6.51
C ALA A 112 12.44 -0.09 5.49
N ARG A 113 13.72 -0.37 5.71
CA ARG A 113 14.52 -1.27 4.86
C ARG A 113 13.90 -2.66 4.76
N TYR A 114 13.45 -3.21 5.88
CA TYR A 114 12.77 -4.50 5.91
C TYR A 114 11.48 -4.49 5.09
N SER A 115 10.60 -3.53 5.34
CA SER A 115 9.27 -3.46 4.69
C SER A 115 9.37 -3.25 3.18
N LEU A 116 10.28 -2.37 2.71
CA LEU A 116 10.50 -2.17 1.28
C LEU A 116 11.00 -3.44 0.60
N ASN A 117 11.89 -4.19 1.26
CA ASN A 117 12.39 -5.48 0.76
C ASN A 117 11.31 -6.57 0.81
N GLU A 118 10.45 -6.58 1.84
CA GLU A 118 9.29 -7.48 1.93
C GLU A 118 8.30 -7.22 0.78
N CYS A 119 8.07 -5.95 0.41
CA CYS A 119 7.31 -5.56 -0.78
C CYS A 119 7.90 -6.16 -2.07
N LEU A 120 9.21 -5.99 -2.29
CA LEU A 120 9.87 -6.54 -3.48
C LEU A 120 9.72 -8.07 -3.57
N LEU A 121 9.89 -8.77 -2.45
CA LEU A 121 9.74 -10.23 -2.39
C LEU A 121 8.31 -10.71 -2.68
N SER A 122 7.30 -9.86 -2.53
CA SER A 122 5.91 -10.18 -2.86
C SER A 122 5.46 -9.66 -4.24
N GLY A 123 6.40 -9.12 -5.04
CA GLY A 123 6.15 -8.67 -6.40
C GLY A 123 5.73 -7.21 -6.54
N ASN A 124 5.75 -6.42 -5.45
CA ASN A 124 5.56 -4.98 -5.57
C ASN A 124 6.78 -4.34 -6.22
N THR A 125 6.55 -3.51 -7.24
CA THR A 125 7.59 -2.71 -7.87
C THR A 125 7.43 -1.23 -7.56
N THR A 126 6.24 -0.83 -7.13
CA THR A 126 5.87 0.55 -6.80
C THR A 126 5.07 0.59 -5.52
N VAL A 127 5.40 1.53 -4.63
CA VAL A 127 4.70 1.77 -3.36
C VAL A 127 4.32 3.25 -3.21
N VAL A 128 3.22 3.54 -2.53
CA VAL A 128 2.86 4.86 -2.00
C VAL A 128 3.06 4.79 -0.50
N GLU A 129 4.17 5.37 -0.02
CA GLU A 129 4.62 5.24 1.36
C GLU A 129 4.32 6.50 2.16
N ILE A 130 3.74 6.32 3.33
CA ILE A 130 3.37 7.41 4.23
C ILE A 130 4.08 7.23 5.56
N GLY A 131 5.09 8.07 5.85
CA GLY A 131 5.69 8.08 7.18
C GLY A 131 7.21 7.96 7.21
N MET A 132 7.88 7.54 6.15
CA MET A 132 9.35 7.47 6.14
C MET A 132 9.98 8.85 6.29
N ILE A 133 9.54 9.86 5.54
CA ILE A 133 10.12 11.21 5.63
C ILE A 133 9.96 11.81 7.03
N PRO A 134 8.78 11.82 7.67
CA PRO A 134 8.67 12.27 9.06
C PRO A 134 9.54 11.49 10.04
N SER A 135 9.76 10.22 9.79
CA SER A 135 10.51 9.31 10.67
C SER A 135 12.02 9.40 10.49
N LEU A 136 12.49 9.50 9.26
CA LEU A 136 13.90 9.32 8.87
C LEU A 136 14.53 10.61 8.30
N GLY A 137 13.71 11.48 7.69
CA GLY A 137 14.15 12.63 6.91
C GLY A 137 14.32 12.30 5.43
N GLU A 138 14.41 13.36 4.61
CA GLU A 138 14.39 13.27 3.14
C GLU A 138 15.57 12.48 2.56
N GLU A 139 16.80 12.77 3.02
CA GLU A 139 18.01 12.16 2.46
C GLU A 139 18.11 10.67 2.75
N LEU A 140 17.81 10.24 3.98
CA LEU A 140 17.87 8.82 4.34
C LEU A 140 16.75 8.04 3.64
N THR A 141 15.55 8.61 3.53
CA THR A 141 14.45 8.05 2.74
C THR A 141 14.87 7.88 1.28
N SER A 142 15.47 8.92 0.69
CA SER A 142 15.98 8.90 -0.70
C SER A 142 17.03 7.79 -0.89
N GLN A 143 17.96 7.64 0.06
CA GLN A 143 18.99 6.61 0.03
C GLN A 143 18.41 5.19 0.12
N LEU A 144 17.44 4.95 1.01
CA LEU A 144 16.80 3.63 1.14
C LEU A 144 16.07 3.21 -0.14
N ILE A 145 15.46 4.15 -0.86
CA ILE A 145 14.82 3.87 -2.15
C ILE A 145 15.86 3.51 -3.22
N GLU A 146 17.00 4.19 -3.24
CA GLU A 146 18.10 3.86 -4.16
C GLU A 146 18.68 2.48 -3.85
N ASP A 147 18.96 2.21 -2.59
CA ASP A 147 19.58 0.95 -2.13
C ASP A 147 18.68 -0.25 -2.39
N THR A 148 17.39 -0.17 -2.08
CA THR A 148 16.44 -1.25 -2.34
C THR A 148 16.12 -1.40 -3.82
N GLY A 149 16.12 -0.29 -4.56
CA GLY A 149 15.77 -0.25 -5.98
C GLY A 149 14.26 -0.29 -6.26
N ILE A 150 13.41 -0.23 -5.24
CA ILE A 150 11.96 -0.12 -5.40
C ILE A 150 11.58 1.26 -5.94
N ARG A 151 10.41 1.39 -6.58
CA ARG A 151 9.83 2.71 -6.86
C ARG A 151 8.93 3.11 -5.73
N ALA A 152 9.10 4.35 -5.22
CA ALA A 152 8.25 4.90 -4.16
C ALA A 152 7.73 6.30 -4.52
N TYR A 153 6.55 6.58 -4.01
CA TYR A 153 5.98 7.91 -3.92
C TYR A 153 6.05 8.32 -2.45
N GLU A 154 6.70 9.46 -2.17
CA GLU A 154 7.06 9.93 -0.84
C GLU A 154 6.67 11.38 -0.65
N GLY A 155 6.51 11.82 0.60
CA GLY A 155 6.23 13.21 0.89
C GLY A 155 6.11 13.52 2.38
N HIS A 156 6.04 14.82 2.69
CA HIS A 156 5.80 15.28 4.06
C HIS A 156 4.33 15.12 4.44
N VAL A 157 4.09 14.69 5.67
CA VAL A 157 2.74 14.64 6.26
C VAL A 157 2.31 16.04 6.67
N ILE A 158 1.09 16.42 6.29
CA ILE A 158 0.52 17.74 6.48
C ILE A 158 -0.67 17.67 7.43
N SER A 159 -0.78 18.63 8.33
CA SER A 159 -1.95 18.87 9.18
C SER A 159 -1.90 20.25 9.80
N ASP A 160 -3.05 20.87 10.03
CA ASP A 160 -3.24 22.10 10.81
C ASP A 160 -4.10 21.86 12.07
N GLY A 161 -4.34 20.60 12.41
CA GLY A 161 -4.99 20.17 13.64
C GLY A 161 -4.19 19.07 14.34
N VAL A 162 -4.42 18.95 15.64
CA VAL A 162 -3.93 17.85 16.47
C VAL A 162 -5.12 17.03 16.91
N PHE A 163 -5.12 15.75 16.56
CA PHE A 163 -6.14 14.82 16.99
C PHE A 163 -5.73 14.20 18.32
N GLU A 164 -6.39 14.61 19.39
CA GLU A 164 -6.03 14.28 20.76
C GLU A 164 -7.06 13.37 21.40
N ARG A 165 -6.56 12.45 22.19
CA ARG A 165 -7.38 11.63 23.08
C ARG A 165 -7.85 12.45 24.28
N VAL A 166 -9.17 12.50 24.49
CA VAL A 166 -9.80 13.18 25.65
C VAL A 166 -9.96 12.21 26.80
N ASP A 167 -10.45 11.02 26.50
CA ASP A 167 -10.57 9.90 27.45
C ASP A 167 -10.35 8.55 26.72
N ARG A 168 -10.71 7.44 27.37
CA ARG A 168 -10.49 6.10 26.81
C ARG A 168 -11.23 5.88 25.49
N PHE A 169 -12.31 6.59 25.24
CA PHE A 169 -13.23 6.36 24.13
C PHE A 169 -13.53 7.60 23.29
N ASP A 170 -13.00 8.74 23.65
CA ASP A 170 -13.26 9.99 22.94
C ASP A 170 -11.97 10.69 22.51
N PHE A 171 -12.05 11.31 21.36
CA PHE A 171 -11.00 12.09 20.75
C PHE A 171 -11.58 13.41 20.28
N LYS A 172 -10.77 14.45 20.28
CA LYS A 172 -11.13 15.75 19.71
C LYS A 172 -10.01 16.25 18.81
N THR A 173 -10.36 17.11 17.89
CA THR A 173 -9.39 17.88 17.13
C THR A 173 -9.21 19.24 17.78
N THR A 174 -7.95 19.59 18.09
CA THR A 174 -7.56 20.95 18.47
C THR A 174 -6.93 21.60 17.25
N TRP A 175 -7.59 22.64 16.72
CA TRP A 175 -7.09 23.37 15.56
C TRP A 175 -5.94 24.30 15.95
N LEU A 176 -4.89 24.30 15.14
CA LEU A 176 -3.73 25.18 15.24
C LEU A 176 -3.94 26.42 14.37
N SER A 177 -2.96 27.35 14.37
CA SER A 177 -2.96 28.43 13.36
C SER A 177 -2.92 27.84 11.95
N PRO A 178 -3.71 28.37 11.00
CA PRO A 178 -3.61 27.96 9.58
C PRO A 178 -2.19 28.03 9.01
N ASP A 179 -1.37 28.97 9.50
CA ASP A 179 0.03 29.11 9.07
C ASP A 179 0.85 27.83 9.28
N VAL A 180 0.57 27.08 10.35
CA VAL A 180 1.24 25.78 10.61
C VAL A 180 1.00 24.78 9.50
N GLY A 181 -0.23 24.70 9.01
CA GLY A 181 -0.58 23.83 7.88
C GLY A 181 0.08 24.30 6.59
N LEU A 182 0.08 25.61 6.34
CA LEU A 182 0.69 26.19 5.13
C LEU A 182 2.21 26.02 5.13
N GLU A 183 2.89 26.16 6.27
CA GLU A 183 4.32 25.88 6.39
C GLU A 183 4.65 24.42 6.07
N LYS A 184 3.84 23.45 6.56
CA LYS A 184 4.01 22.04 6.25
C LYS A 184 3.75 21.76 4.76
N LEU A 185 2.73 22.40 4.19
CA LEU A 185 2.43 22.30 2.76
C LEU A 185 3.59 22.85 1.91
N ALA A 186 4.17 23.98 2.29
CA ALA A 186 5.34 24.56 1.60
C ALA A 186 6.53 23.58 1.59
N LYS A 187 6.79 22.87 2.71
CA LYS A 187 7.82 21.83 2.77
C LYS A 187 7.49 20.65 1.85
N ALA A 188 6.23 20.21 1.82
CA ALA A 188 5.81 19.13 0.92
C ALA A 188 5.97 19.53 -0.56
N ILE A 189 5.60 20.76 -0.93
CA ILE A 189 5.82 21.31 -2.28
C ILE A 189 7.31 21.29 -2.62
N SER A 190 8.16 21.83 -1.73
CA SER A 190 9.61 21.85 -1.92
C SER A 190 10.19 20.46 -2.11
N PHE A 191 9.71 19.47 -1.35
CA PHE A 191 10.12 18.07 -1.52
C PHE A 191 9.74 17.55 -2.92
N VAL A 192 8.49 17.73 -3.34
CA VAL A 192 8.06 17.29 -4.67
C VAL A 192 8.93 17.94 -5.76
N GLU A 193 9.18 19.26 -5.69
CA GLU A 193 9.98 19.98 -6.68
C GLU A 193 11.43 19.48 -6.74
N ASN A 194 12.04 19.12 -5.60
CA ASN A 194 13.45 18.74 -5.51
C ASN A 194 13.74 17.25 -5.69
N TYR A 195 12.78 16.37 -5.33
CA TYR A 195 13.02 14.93 -5.29
C TYR A 195 12.26 14.13 -6.35
N ASN A 196 11.21 14.70 -6.97
CA ASN A 196 10.45 13.99 -7.97
C ASN A 196 11.32 13.57 -9.18
N GLY A 197 11.31 12.29 -9.50
CA GLY A 197 12.08 11.71 -10.60
C GLY A 197 13.51 11.32 -10.26
N ARG A 198 13.99 11.51 -9.01
CA ARG A 198 15.33 11.05 -8.58
C ARG A 198 15.48 9.53 -8.75
N HIS A 199 16.73 9.06 -8.72
CA HIS A 199 17.13 7.66 -8.92
C HIS A 199 16.54 7.05 -10.19
N GLY A 200 16.51 7.89 -11.25
CA GLY A 200 16.00 7.50 -12.55
C GLY A 200 14.49 7.25 -12.59
N GLY A 201 13.72 7.98 -11.75
CA GLY A 201 12.27 7.89 -11.63
C GLY A 201 11.78 6.84 -10.63
N ARG A 202 12.68 6.37 -9.73
CA ARG A 202 12.27 5.51 -8.61
C ARG A 202 11.72 6.32 -7.44
N LEU A 203 12.30 7.45 -7.09
CA LEU A 203 11.74 8.35 -6.09
C LEU A 203 10.86 9.39 -6.78
N ASN A 204 9.60 9.46 -6.37
CA ASN A 204 8.61 10.41 -6.86
C ASN A 204 7.96 11.13 -5.69
N GLY A 205 7.54 12.37 -5.91
CA GLY A 205 6.89 13.18 -4.90
C GLY A 205 5.39 12.97 -4.85
N ALA A 206 4.83 13.04 -3.65
CA ALA A 206 3.40 13.07 -3.36
C ALA A 206 3.12 14.02 -2.19
N ILE A 207 1.85 14.39 -1.96
CA ILE A 207 1.43 15.24 -0.84
C ILE A 207 0.54 14.42 0.09
N TYR A 208 0.80 14.48 1.40
CA TYR A 208 0.13 13.62 2.39
C TYR A 208 -0.62 14.45 3.46
N PRO A 209 -1.83 15.00 3.18
CA PRO A 209 -2.72 15.42 4.24
C PRO A 209 -3.15 14.18 5.04
N SER A 210 -2.86 14.16 6.34
CA SER A 210 -2.92 12.92 7.12
C SER A 210 -4.33 12.32 7.20
N SER A 211 -5.35 13.14 7.52
CA SER A 211 -6.75 12.71 7.67
C SER A 211 -7.67 13.94 7.67
N PRO A 212 -8.95 13.84 7.31
CA PRO A 212 -9.91 14.93 7.47
C PRO A 212 -10.15 15.30 8.93
N LEU A 213 -9.76 14.45 9.88
CA LEU A 213 -9.83 14.74 11.31
C LEU A 213 -8.92 15.90 11.76
N ASN A 214 -7.82 16.12 11.06
CA ASN A 214 -6.79 17.10 11.45
C ASN A 214 -6.27 17.96 10.28
N ASN A 215 -7.02 18.00 9.19
CA ASN A 215 -6.81 18.94 8.10
C ASN A 215 -8.09 19.76 7.90
N SER A 216 -8.01 21.07 8.06
CA SER A 216 -9.13 21.96 7.85
C SER A 216 -9.56 21.97 6.37
N LEU A 217 -10.82 22.36 6.12
CA LEU A 217 -11.32 22.53 4.74
C LEU A 217 -10.44 23.49 3.93
N GLY A 218 -9.96 24.56 4.55
CA GLY A 218 -9.07 25.54 3.91
C GLY A 218 -7.74 24.89 3.49
N LEU A 219 -7.09 24.17 4.40
CA LEU A 219 -5.82 23.49 4.11
C LEU A 219 -5.98 22.42 3.04
N MET A 220 -7.06 21.62 3.08
CA MET A 220 -7.36 20.65 2.03
C MET A 220 -7.56 21.31 0.65
N GLY A 221 -8.18 22.48 0.60
CA GLY A 221 -8.29 23.30 -0.62
C GLY A 221 -6.92 23.73 -1.17
N GLU A 222 -6.00 24.19 -0.29
CA GLU A 222 -4.64 24.56 -0.69
C GLU A 222 -3.82 23.33 -1.16
N VAL A 223 -3.99 22.18 -0.52
CA VAL A 223 -3.40 20.90 -0.97
C VAL A 223 -3.85 20.57 -2.39
N LYS A 224 -5.14 20.72 -2.68
CA LYS A 224 -5.70 20.52 -4.03
C LYS A 224 -5.03 21.40 -5.07
N LEU A 225 -4.88 22.71 -4.78
CA LEU A 225 -4.25 23.66 -5.70
C LEU A 225 -2.77 23.31 -5.94
N ALA A 226 -2.06 22.90 -4.89
CA ALA A 226 -0.67 22.47 -4.99
C ALA A 226 -0.51 21.19 -5.84
N ALA A 227 -1.36 20.20 -5.60
CA ALA A 227 -1.33 18.93 -6.34
C ALA A 227 -1.64 19.12 -7.82
N ASP A 228 -2.62 19.96 -8.16
CA ASP A 228 -2.95 20.30 -9.55
C ASP A 228 -1.76 20.98 -10.25
N LYS A 229 -1.13 21.96 -9.57
CA LYS A 229 0.04 22.67 -10.12
C LYS A 229 1.24 21.74 -10.36
N LEU A 230 1.50 20.82 -9.43
CA LEU A 230 2.62 19.90 -9.48
C LEU A 230 2.33 18.63 -10.29
N SER A 231 1.06 18.39 -10.61
CA SER A 231 0.58 17.15 -11.24
C SER A 231 1.07 15.91 -10.46
N CYS A 232 1.00 15.96 -9.14
CA CYS A 232 1.43 14.87 -8.26
C CYS A 232 0.25 14.21 -7.53
N PRO A 233 0.35 12.95 -7.14
CA PRO A 233 -0.67 12.30 -6.35
C PRO A 233 -0.74 12.88 -4.93
N VAL A 234 -1.95 12.82 -4.37
CA VAL A 234 -2.23 13.08 -2.95
C VAL A 234 -2.67 11.78 -2.31
N SER A 235 -2.21 11.47 -1.12
CA SER A 235 -2.73 10.32 -0.35
C SER A 235 -3.15 10.76 1.04
N MET A 236 -4.31 10.27 1.50
CA MET A 236 -4.94 10.65 2.76
C MET A 236 -5.62 9.44 3.38
N HIS A 237 -5.48 9.25 4.70
CA HIS A 237 -6.33 8.31 5.43
C HIS A 237 -7.73 8.91 5.55
N ALA A 238 -8.75 8.20 5.09
CA ALA A 238 -10.13 8.59 5.31
C ALA A 238 -11.08 7.40 5.27
N GLY A 239 -12.17 7.50 6.03
CA GLY A 239 -13.08 6.37 6.21
C GLY A 239 -12.40 5.16 6.84
N GLU A 240 -11.47 5.38 7.76
CA GLU A 240 -10.69 4.34 8.41
C GLU A 240 -11.38 3.81 9.68
N TRP A 241 -12.06 4.67 10.44
CA TRP A 241 -12.59 4.32 11.77
C TRP A 241 -14.05 4.70 11.92
N VAL A 242 -14.79 3.93 12.70
CA VAL A 242 -16.14 4.33 13.15
C VAL A 242 -16.07 5.69 13.87
N LEU A 243 -15.04 5.89 14.69
CA LEU A 243 -14.86 7.12 15.45
C LEU A 243 -14.56 8.33 14.56
N GLU A 244 -13.79 8.17 13.50
CA GLU A 244 -13.60 9.21 12.48
C GLU A 244 -14.93 9.60 11.88
N PHE A 245 -15.70 8.63 11.42
CA PHE A 245 -17.02 8.85 10.83
C PHE A 245 -17.95 9.61 11.79
N GLN A 246 -18.01 9.20 13.06
CA GLN A 246 -18.79 9.87 14.10
C GLN A 246 -18.31 11.30 14.38
N ASN A 247 -16.99 11.53 14.42
CA ASN A 247 -16.44 12.87 14.63
C ASN A 247 -16.72 13.80 13.45
N MET A 248 -16.65 13.32 12.21
CA MET A 248 -17.01 14.11 11.03
C MET A 248 -18.49 14.51 11.08
N LEU A 249 -19.38 13.58 11.43
CA LEU A 249 -20.80 13.93 11.63
C LEU A 249 -21.00 14.95 12.74
N ARG A 250 -20.25 14.84 13.85
CA ARG A 250 -20.35 15.78 14.99
C ARG A 250 -19.84 17.17 14.62
N MET A 251 -18.73 17.25 13.87
CA MET A 251 -18.05 18.51 13.55
C MET A 251 -18.72 19.23 12.36
N TYR A 252 -19.14 18.50 11.34
CA TYR A 252 -19.59 19.05 10.07
C TYR A 252 -21.00 18.64 9.67
N GLY A 253 -21.63 17.69 10.38
CA GLY A 253 -22.92 17.10 9.97
C GLY A 253 -22.82 16.25 8.70
N LYS A 254 -21.61 15.83 8.31
CA LYS A 254 -21.25 15.19 7.05
C LYS A 254 -20.36 13.97 7.26
N THR A 255 -20.38 13.05 6.29
CA THR A 255 -19.45 11.92 6.28
C THR A 255 -18.02 12.37 5.97
N PRO A 256 -16.98 11.56 6.26
CA PRO A 256 -15.60 11.89 5.86
C PRO A 256 -15.47 12.22 4.37
N ILE A 257 -16.15 11.45 3.51
CA ILE A 257 -16.11 11.64 2.05
C ILE A 257 -16.79 12.96 1.63
N GLU A 258 -17.94 13.28 2.22
CA GLU A 258 -18.63 14.57 1.98
C GLU A 258 -17.77 15.76 2.42
N VAL A 259 -17.05 15.67 3.54
CA VAL A 259 -16.14 16.72 4.02
C VAL A 259 -14.99 16.95 3.05
N ILE A 260 -14.35 15.87 2.57
CA ILE A 260 -13.27 15.95 1.59
C ILE A 260 -13.80 16.51 0.26
N HIS A 261 -15.00 16.11 -0.15
CA HIS A 261 -15.63 16.64 -1.35
C HIS A 261 -15.89 18.15 -1.26
N GLU A 262 -16.42 18.62 -0.13
CA GLU A 262 -16.66 20.04 0.11
C GLU A 262 -15.40 20.91 0.07
N SER A 263 -14.27 20.36 0.52
CA SER A 263 -12.96 21.04 0.45
C SER A 263 -12.42 21.17 -0.98
N GLY A 264 -13.00 20.44 -1.95
CA GLY A 264 -12.54 20.35 -3.35
C GLY A 264 -11.36 19.39 -3.56
N LEU A 265 -10.84 18.77 -2.50
CA LEU A 265 -9.69 17.85 -2.60
C LEU A 265 -10.08 16.51 -3.24
N LEU A 266 -11.35 16.10 -3.19
CA LEU A 266 -11.81 14.84 -3.74
C LEU A 266 -11.82 14.90 -5.28
N ASN A 267 -10.73 14.45 -5.90
CA ASN A 267 -10.53 14.42 -7.35
C ASN A 267 -9.63 13.26 -7.78
N GLN A 268 -9.29 13.17 -9.07
CA GLN A 268 -8.48 12.08 -9.64
C GLN A 268 -7.05 11.97 -9.11
N HIS A 269 -6.53 12.99 -8.41
CA HIS A 269 -5.19 12.94 -7.78
C HIS A 269 -5.23 12.31 -6.40
N LEU A 270 -6.41 12.19 -5.77
CA LEU A 270 -6.54 11.71 -4.40
C LEU A 270 -6.61 10.18 -4.35
N ILE A 271 -5.75 9.61 -3.52
CA ILE A 271 -5.78 8.22 -3.05
C ILE A 271 -6.26 8.24 -1.60
N ILE A 272 -7.41 7.65 -1.35
CA ILE A 272 -7.97 7.48 -0.01
C ILE A 272 -7.49 6.14 0.53
N GLY A 273 -6.62 6.16 1.55
CA GLY A 273 -6.29 4.97 2.31
C GLY A 273 -7.52 4.49 3.06
N HIS A 274 -7.83 3.19 2.91
CA HIS A 274 -8.90 2.45 3.57
C HIS A 274 -10.30 2.64 2.97
N GLY A 275 -10.96 3.77 3.17
CA GLY A 275 -12.28 4.08 2.61
C GLY A 275 -13.39 3.09 2.95
N TRP A 276 -13.31 2.35 4.09
CA TRP A 276 -14.33 1.37 4.44
C TRP A 276 -15.50 1.99 5.23
N ALA A 277 -15.23 2.99 6.05
CA ALA A 277 -16.24 3.66 6.85
C ALA A 277 -16.97 4.72 6.01
N VAL A 278 -17.87 4.26 5.16
CA VAL A 278 -18.70 5.06 4.26
C VAL A 278 -20.19 4.89 4.58
N ALA A 279 -21.00 5.84 4.17
CA ALA A 279 -22.47 5.74 4.30
C ALA A 279 -23.00 4.44 3.66
N GLY A 280 -23.89 3.76 4.36
CA GLY A 280 -24.43 2.47 3.94
C GLY A 280 -23.59 1.26 4.36
N HIS A 281 -22.44 1.45 5.00
CA HIS A 281 -21.69 0.32 5.56
C HIS A 281 -22.45 -0.29 6.74
N PRO A 282 -22.63 -1.64 6.81
CA PRO A 282 -23.47 -2.29 7.83
C PRO A 282 -23.08 -1.99 9.29
N LEU A 283 -21.78 -1.73 9.55
CA LEU A 283 -21.29 -1.46 10.91
C LEU A 283 -21.57 -0.03 11.40
N LEU A 284 -21.92 0.90 10.51
CA LEU A 284 -22.06 2.32 10.88
C LEU A 284 -23.50 2.68 11.29
N SER A 285 -24.48 1.87 10.96
CA SER A 285 -25.91 2.18 11.15
C SER A 285 -26.31 3.55 10.56
N TYR A 286 -25.62 3.98 9.51
CA TYR A 286 -25.85 5.24 8.80
C TYR A 286 -26.23 4.93 7.34
N PRO A 287 -27.45 5.30 6.91
CA PRO A 287 -27.95 4.90 5.59
C PRO A 287 -27.24 5.69 4.47
N ALA A 288 -27.00 5.02 3.34
CA ALA A 288 -26.69 5.72 2.10
C ALA A 288 -27.95 6.38 1.55
N ARG A 289 -27.88 7.68 1.25
CA ARG A 289 -28.93 8.44 0.56
C ARG A 289 -28.40 8.81 -0.83
N ASP A 290 -29.24 8.69 -1.86
CA ASP A 290 -28.91 9.07 -3.25
C ASP A 290 -27.56 8.49 -3.73
N GLY A 291 -27.29 7.21 -3.45
CA GLY A 291 -26.00 6.56 -3.73
C GLY A 291 -24.89 6.85 -2.69
N GLY A 292 -25.06 7.87 -1.86
CA GLY A 292 -24.18 8.22 -0.74
C GLY A 292 -22.74 8.44 -1.16
N ASP A 293 -21.82 8.11 -0.27
CA ASP A 293 -20.37 8.29 -0.46
C ASP A 293 -19.82 7.58 -1.70
N LEU A 294 -20.41 6.44 -2.12
CA LEU A 294 -19.95 5.71 -3.31
C LEU A 294 -20.21 6.48 -4.60
N SER A 295 -21.34 7.19 -4.70
CA SER A 295 -21.63 8.04 -5.86
C SER A 295 -20.64 9.21 -5.91
N ILE A 296 -20.43 9.88 -4.78
CA ILE A 296 -19.47 11.00 -4.67
C ILE A 296 -18.05 10.56 -5.06
N LEU A 297 -17.61 9.40 -4.58
CA LEU A 297 -16.31 8.82 -4.92
C LEU A 297 -16.20 8.51 -6.42
N ALA A 298 -17.24 7.90 -7.00
CA ALA A 298 -17.24 7.54 -8.42
C ALA A 298 -17.16 8.79 -9.33
N ASP A 299 -17.97 9.81 -9.03
CA ASP A 299 -18.04 11.05 -9.81
C ASP A 299 -16.74 11.88 -9.70
N SER A 300 -16.05 11.80 -8.57
CA SER A 300 -14.80 12.53 -8.33
C SER A 300 -13.61 11.98 -9.10
N GLY A 301 -13.63 10.71 -9.46
CA GLY A 301 -12.49 10.00 -10.03
C GLY A 301 -11.38 9.65 -9.03
N ALA A 302 -11.57 9.93 -7.74
CA ALA A 302 -10.65 9.54 -6.67
C ALA A 302 -10.46 8.02 -6.61
N THR A 303 -9.35 7.60 -6.03
CA THR A 303 -9.03 6.18 -5.83
C THR A 303 -9.20 5.81 -4.37
N VAL A 304 -9.80 4.66 -4.10
CA VAL A 304 -9.77 4.02 -2.78
C VAL A 304 -8.66 2.95 -2.78
N SER A 305 -7.69 3.05 -1.87
CA SER A 305 -6.75 1.98 -1.58
C SER A 305 -7.39 1.01 -0.60
N HIS A 306 -7.70 -0.18 -1.08
CA HIS A 306 -8.26 -1.25 -0.26
C HIS A 306 -7.12 -2.03 0.39
N ASP A 307 -7.09 -2.04 1.72
CA ASP A 307 -6.06 -2.64 2.55
C ASP A 307 -6.67 -3.79 3.37
N PRO A 308 -7.04 -4.93 2.74
CA PRO A 308 -7.95 -5.91 3.34
C PRO A 308 -7.37 -6.64 4.54
N VAL A 309 -6.08 -6.98 4.55
CA VAL A 309 -5.49 -7.83 5.60
C VAL A 309 -5.51 -7.12 6.95
N VAL A 310 -5.17 -5.85 6.99
CA VAL A 310 -5.12 -5.08 8.25
C VAL A 310 -6.49 -5.00 8.92
N PHE A 311 -7.56 -4.86 8.14
CA PHE A 311 -8.92 -4.78 8.67
C PHE A 311 -9.50 -6.15 9.01
N VAL A 312 -9.24 -7.16 8.20
CA VAL A 312 -9.70 -8.53 8.49
C VAL A 312 -9.11 -9.05 9.80
N LYS A 313 -7.84 -8.79 10.09
CA LYS A 313 -7.22 -9.07 11.39
C LYS A 313 -7.93 -8.41 12.57
N ARG A 314 -8.58 -7.28 12.33
CA ARG A 314 -9.33 -6.51 13.33
C ARG A 314 -10.84 -6.80 13.30
N GLY A 315 -11.25 -7.84 12.57
CA GLY A 315 -12.67 -8.25 12.45
C GLY A 315 -13.51 -7.29 11.61
N ASN A 316 -12.90 -6.55 10.71
CA ASN A 316 -13.57 -5.59 9.84
C ASN A 316 -13.24 -5.83 8.35
N ARG A 317 -13.94 -5.17 7.45
CA ARG A 317 -13.74 -5.28 6.01
C ARG A 317 -14.31 -4.06 5.27
N LEU A 318 -13.83 -3.81 4.07
CA LEU A 318 -14.55 -3.00 3.09
C LEU A 318 -15.96 -3.59 2.87
N GLN A 319 -16.95 -2.78 2.53
CA GLN A 319 -18.29 -3.27 2.25
C GLN A 319 -18.26 -4.40 1.22
N SER A 320 -17.65 -4.14 0.05
CA SER A 320 -17.24 -5.14 -0.95
C SER A 320 -16.37 -4.45 -2.00
N HIS A 321 -15.27 -5.06 -2.38
CA HIS A 321 -14.42 -4.55 -3.46
C HIS A 321 -15.21 -4.38 -4.77
N SER A 322 -16.03 -5.38 -5.12
CA SER A 322 -16.85 -5.34 -6.34
C SER A 322 -18.00 -4.34 -6.26
N VAL A 323 -18.56 -4.04 -5.08
CA VAL A 323 -19.59 -3.00 -4.93
C VAL A 323 -19.00 -1.63 -5.28
N PHE A 324 -17.82 -1.31 -4.80
CA PHE A 324 -17.14 -0.06 -5.15
C PHE A 324 -16.84 0.00 -6.65
N LEU A 325 -16.34 -1.09 -7.24
CA LEU A 325 -16.08 -1.15 -8.69
C LEU A 325 -17.35 -0.96 -9.53
N ARG A 326 -18.45 -1.62 -9.13
CA ARG A 326 -19.75 -1.47 -9.82
C ARG A 326 -20.33 -0.07 -9.69
N ALA A 327 -20.06 0.63 -8.60
CA ALA A 327 -20.41 2.04 -8.45
C ALA A 327 -19.56 2.98 -9.32
N GLY A 328 -18.50 2.50 -9.95
CA GLY A 328 -17.60 3.29 -10.79
C GLY A 328 -16.35 3.81 -10.07
N VAL A 329 -16.19 3.52 -8.78
CA VAL A 329 -15.02 3.93 -8.00
C VAL A 329 -13.76 3.23 -8.51
N ASN A 330 -12.65 3.94 -8.65
CA ASN A 330 -11.36 3.33 -8.87
C ASN A 330 -10.87 2.73 -7.56
N VAL A 331 -10.70 1.40 -7.51
CA VAL A 331 -10.21 0.70 -6.31
C VAL A 331 -8.87 0.05 -6.61
N SER A 332 -7.84 0.45 -5.90
CA SER A 332 -6.51 -0.17 -5.91
C SER A 332 -6.32 -1.04 -4.66
N ILE A 333 -5.15 -1.64 -4.50
CA ILE A 333 -4.80 -2.45 -3.33
C ILE A 333 -3.57 -1.85 -2.65
N GLY A 334 -3.63 -1.75 -1.33
CA GLY A 334 -2.52 -1.43 -0.45
C GLY A 334 -2.32 -2.51 0.60
N THR A 335 -1.23 -2.44 1.36
CA THR A 335 -0.92 -3.37 2.44
C THR A 335 -1.03 -2.73 3.82
N ASP A 336 -1.04 -1.41 3.88
CA ASP A 336 -1.01 -0.60 5.11
C ASP A 336 0.20 -0.96 5.98
N THR A 337 0.05 -1.90 6.91
CA THR A 337 1.10 -2.29 7.86
C THR A 337 1.67 -3.68 7.52
N THR A 338 1.41 -4.69 8.31
CA THR A 338 2.06 -6.00 8.19
C THR A 338 1.07 -7.14 7.90
N PRO A 339 1.45 -8.12 7.06
CA PRO A 339 2.66 -8.24 6.25
C PRO A 339 2.61 -7.39 4.98
N GLN A 340 3.77 -7.03 4.43
CA GLN A 340 3.86 -6.35 3.14
C GLN A 340 3.80 -7.38 1.99
N ASP A 341 2.70 -8.14 1.93
CA ASP A 341 2.50 -9.26 1.00
C ASP A 341 1.29 -9.03 0.11
N MET A 342 1.54 -8.49 -1.09
CA MET A 342 0.50 -8.17 -2.06
C MET A 342 -0.28 -9.41 -2.53
N LEU A 343 0.34 -10.59 -2.60
CA LEU A 343 -0.38 -11.80 -2.99
C LEU A 343 -1.42 -12.20 -1.94
N ASN A 344 -1.07 -12.00 -0.66
CA ASN A 344 -2.01 -12.19 0.44
C ASN A 344 -3.13 -11.14 0.42
N GLU A 345 -2.79 -9.85 0.20
CA GLU A 345 -3.80 -8.79 0.07
C GLU A 345 -4.79 -9.09 -1.04
N MET A 346 -4.32 -9.46 -2.23
CA MET A 346 -5.17 -9.83 -3.37
C MET A 346 -6.12 -10.98 -3.02
N ARG A 347 -5.62 -12.01 -2.33
CA ARG A 347 -6.42 -13.16 -1.90
C ARG A 347 -7.52 -12.76 -0.92
N ILE A 348 -7.16 -12.00 0.09
CA ILE A 348 -8.12 -11.55 1.12
C ILE A 348 -9.14 -10.58 0.52
N ALA A 349 -8.72 -9.66 -0.37
CA ALA A 349 -9.65 -8.79 -1.10
C ALA A 349 -10.71 -9.59 -1.88
N SER A 350 -10.28 -10.67 -2.58
CA SER A 350 -11.19 -11.56 -3.30
C SER A 350 -12.17 -12.27 -2.35
N TYR A 351 -11.66 -12.85 -1.27
CA TYR A 351 -12.47 -13.67 -0.37
C TYR A 351 -13.45 -12.83 0.43
N THR A 352 -13.01 -11.69 0.94
CA THR A 352 -13.88 -10.77 1.68
C THR A 352 -15.00 -10.19 0.82
N SER A 353 -14.73 -9.91 -0.46
CA SER A 353 -15.79 -9.48 -1.39
C SER A 353 -16.85 -10.55 -1.57
N LYS A 354 -16.46 -11.82 -1.79
CA LYS A 354 -17.40 -12.94 -1.92
C LYS A 354 -18.25 -13.11 -0.67
N LEU A 355 -17.63 -13.02 0.51
CA LEU A 355 -18.34 -13.10 1.79
C LEU A 355 -19.28 -11.90 2.00
N ALA A 356 -18.85 -10.71 1.60
CA ALA A 356 -19.65 -9.50 1.74
C ALA A 356 -20.92 -9.52 0.90
N ASP A 357 -20.80 -9.98 -0.33
CA ASP A 357 -21.90 -9.99 -1.31
C ASP A 357 -22.72 -11.29 -1.29
N TRP A 358 -22.27 -12.31 -0.55
CA TRP A 358 -22.83 -13.67 -0.62
C TRP A 358 -22.87 -14.22 -2.05
N ASP A 359 -21.85 -13.83 -2.84
CA ASP A 359 -21.77 -14.14 -4.26
C ASP A 359 -20.33 -14.55 -4.64
N TYR A 360 -20.18 -15.78 -5.13
CA TYR A 360 -18.88 -16.29 -5.58
C TYR A 360 -18.33 -15.57 -6.81
N SER A 361 -19.16 -14.85 -7.56
CA SER A 361 -18.75 -14.06 -8.73
C SER A 361 -18.23 -12.66 -8.36
N SER A 362 -18.35 -12.24 -7.11
CA SER A 362 -17.78 -11.00 -6.59
C SER A 362 -16.29 -11.14 -6.30
N GLY A 363 -15.51 -10.08 -6.39
CA GLY A 363 -14.06 -10.10 -6.17
C GLY A 363 -13.34 -11.10 -7.06
N THR A 364 -13.65 -11.08 -8.36
CA THR A 364 -13.04 -12.00 -9.32
C THR A 364 -11.53 -11.79 -9.40
N SER A 365 -10.79 -12.84 -9.76
CA SER A 365 -9.33 -12.74 -9.88
C SER A 365 -8.89 -11.67 -10.90
N ARG A 366 -9.70 -11.42 -11.92
CA ARG A 366 -9.45 -10.33 -12.87
C ARG A 366 -9.61 -8.94 -12.21
N GLU A 367 -10.72 -8.69 -11.52
CA GLU A 367 -10.95 -7.42 -10.83
C GLU A 367 -9.82 -7.10 -9.85
N ILE A 368 -9.42 -8.11 -9.08
CA ILE A 368 -8.37 -7.97 -8.08
C ILE A 368 -6.99 -7.75 -8.72
N PHE A 369 -6.67 -8.48 -9.79
CA PHE A 369 -5.42 -8.28 -10.52
C PHE A 369 -5.35 -6.89 -11.19
N ASP A 370 -6.45 -6.43 -11.80
CA ASP A 370 -6.52 -5.09 -12.36
C ASP A 370 -6.36 -4.01 -11.26
N SER A 371 -6.86 -4.27 -10.05
CA SER A 371 -6.70 -3.36 -8.90
C SER A 371 -5.26 -3.27 -8.40
N ALA A 372 -4.52 -4.37 -8.41
CA ALA A 372 -3.11 -4.41 -8.05
C ALA A 372 -2.17 -3.91 -9.17
N THR A 373 -2.69 -3.57 -10.35
CA THR A 373 -1.91 -3.20 -11.53
C THR A 373 -2.44 -1.94 -12.21
N LEU A 374 -3.40 -2.05 -13.13
CA LEU A 374 -3.93 -0.94 -13.95
C LEU A 374 -4.56 0.16 -13.09
N ARG A 375 -5.35 -0.22 -12.08
CA ARG A 375 -6.05 0.72 -11.21
C ARG A 375 -5.08 1.42 -10.24
N GLY A 376 -4.06 0.71 -9.75
CA GLY A 376 -2.96 1.31 -9.01
C GLY A 376 -2.17 2.31 -9.87
N ALA A 377 -1.89 1.98 -11.14
CA ALA A 377 -1.26 2.92 -12.07
C ALA A 377 -2.14 4.15 -12.34
N LYS A 378 -3.46 3.96 -12.49
CA LYS A 378 -4.43 5.06 -12.63
C LYS A 378 -4.42 5.98 -11.41
N ALA A 379 -4.36 5.42 -10.19
CA ALA A 379 -4.26 6.18 -8.95
C ALA A 379 -3.06 7.14 -8.92
N LEU A 380 -1.96 6.75 -9.58
CA LEU A 380 -0.73 7.53 -9.69
C LEU A 380 -0.69 8.45 -10.93
N GLY A 381 -1.76 8.49 -11.74
CA GLY A 381 -1.75 9.21 -13.02
C GLY A 381 -0.79 8.63 -14.05
N ARG A 382 -0.38 7.34 -13.93
CA ARG A 382 0.66 6.70 -14.76
C ARG A 382 0.07 5.80 -15.83
N VAL A 383 0.52 6.00 -17.06
CA VAL A 383 0.15 5.18 -18.21
C VAL A 383 1.24 4.18 -18.61
N ASP A 384 2.41 4.29 -18.01
CA ASP A 384 3.59 3.47 -18.28
C ASP A 384 3.92 2.47 -17.16
N LEU A 385 3.05 2.32 -16.16
CA LEU A 385 3.12 1.35 -15.06
C LEU A 385 1.92 0.39 -15.09
N GLY A 386 2.02 -0.71 -14.36
CA GLY A 386 0.93 -1.68 -14.17
C GLY A 386 0.52 -2.41 -15.45
N ARG A 387 1.34 -2.38 -16.50
CA ARG A 387 1.06 -3.01 -17.80
C ARG A 387 2.32 -3.42 -18.53
N LEU A 388 2.25 -4.55 -19.26
CA LEU A 388 3.31 -4.92 -20.20
C LEU A 388 2.86 -4.54 -21.61
N VAL A 389 3.43 -3.47 -22.14
CA VAL A 389 3.22 -2.97 -23.50
C VAL A 389 4.48 -2.24 -23.96
N LYS A 390 4.72 -2.20 -25.27
CA LYS A 390 5.85 -1.46 -25.85
C LYS A 390 5.86 0.00 -25.36
N GLY A 391 7.00 0.44 -24.84
CA GLY A 391 7.21 1.79 -24.32
C GLY A 391 6.92 1.95 -22.81
N ALA A 392 6.20 1.01 -22.18
CA ALA A 392 6.03 1.01 -20.72
C ALA A 392 7.35 0.78 -20.00
N LEU A 393 7.43 1.18 -18.72
CA LEU A 393 8.57 0.87 -17.88
C LEU A 393 8.70 -0.64 -17.67
N ALA A 394 9.93 -1.11 -17.61
CA ALA A 394 10.22 -2.53 -17.39
C ALA A 394 10.14 -2.87 -15.90
N ASP A 395 8.94 -2.77 -15.36
CA ASP A 395 8.54 -3.26 -14.05
C ASP A 395 7.83 -4.59 -14.27
N ILE A 396 8.51 -5.70 -13.94
CA ILE A 396 8.10 -7.04 -14.34
C ILE A 396 8.26 -8.00 -13.17
N VAL A 397 7.26 -8.87 -12.96
CA VAL A 397 7.31 -9.94 -11.98
C VAL A 397 7.17 -11.29 -12.70
N ILE A 398 7.99 -12.26 -12.31
CA ILE A 398 7.95 -13.64 -12.80
C ILE A 398 7.60 -14.55 -11.63
N ILE A 399 6.49 -15.29 -11.77
CA ILE A 399 5.91 -16.15 -10.74
C ILE A 399 5.90 -17.59 -11.24
N ASP A 400 6.41 -18.51 -10.44
CA ASP A 400 6.45 -19.93 -10.77
C ASP A 400 5.05 -20.56 -10.63
N MET A 401 4.51 -21.03 -11.75
CA MET A 401 3.21 -21.70 -11.82
C MET A 401 3.33 -23.24 -11.85
N ALA A 402 4.55 -23.77 -11.81
CA ALA A 402 4.83 -25.21 -11.80
C ALA A 402 5.06 -25.77 -10.39
N THR A 403 4.92 -24.96 -9.34
CA THR A 403 5.04 -25.39 -7.95
C THR A 403 3.81 -26.18 -7.49
N ILE A 404 3.97 -26.94 -6.41
CA ILE A 404 2.86 -27.70 -5.79
C ILE A 404 1.69 -26.80 -5.40
N ASN A 405 1.92 -25.54 -5.09
CA ASN A 405 0.88 -24.55 -4.76
C ASN A 405 0.00 -24.22 -5.97
N ASN A 406 0.58 -24.25 -7.17
CA ASN A 406 -0.02 -23.66 -8.37
C ASN A 406 -0.47 -24.69 -9.42
N VAL A 407 -0.13 -25.97 -9.24
CA VAL A 407 -0.61 -27.03 -10.16
C VAL A 407 -1.89 -27.68 -9.63
N PRO A 408 -2.87 -27.99 -10.51
CA PRO A 408 -2.89 -27.75 -11.95
C PRO A 408 -3.16 -26.28 -12.30
N CYS A 409 -2.41 -25.72 -13.24
CA CYS A 409 -2.57 -24.35 -13.70
C CYS A 409 -3.27 -24.27 -15.06
N ARG A 410 -4.58 -24.03 -15.06
CA ARG A 410 -5.38 -23.80 -16.26
C ARG A 410 -5.54 -22.31 -16.55
N ASP A 411 -5.75 -21.51 -15.49
CA ASP A 411 -5.91 -20.07 -15.53
C ASP A 411 -4.92 -19.42 -14.53
N PRO A 412 -3.76 -18.94 -15.03
CA PRO A 412 -2.70 -18.46 -14.14
C PRO A 412 -3.08 -17.23 -13.31
N ILE A 413 -4.05 -16.41 -13.75
CA ILE A 413 -4.51 -15.26 -12.93
C ILE A 413 -5.37 -15.75 -11.77
N ARG A 414 -6.17 -16.79 -11.96
CA ARG A 414 -6.89 -17.42 -10.84
C ARG A 414 -5.94 -18.06 -9.84
N ASN A 415 -4.92 -18.76 -10.32
CA ASN A 415 -3.90 -19.33 -9.44
C ASN A 415 -3.10 -18.22 -8.72
N LEU A 416 -2.73 -17.15 -9.42
CA LEU A 416 -2.05 -16.00 -8.82
C LEU A 416 -2.81 -15.46 -7.58
N VAL A 417 -4.10 -15.21 -7.71
CA VAL A 417 -4.92 -14.65 -6.62
C VAL A 417 -5.23 -15.68 -5.54
N ASN A 418 -5.51 -16.93 -5.91
CA ASN A 418 -6.07 -17.90 -4.96
C ASN A 418 -5.03 -18.82 -4.32
N THR A 419 -3.93 -19.14 -5.01
CA THR A 419 -2.98 -20.18 -4.54
C THR A 419 -1.53 -19.77 -4.49
N ALA A 420 -1.08 -18.84 -5.35
CA ALA A 420 0.33 -18.43 -5.38
C ALA A 420 0.77 -17.84 -4.03
N GLN A 421 1.99 -18.15 -3.65
CA GLN A 421 2.63 -17.71 -2.43
C GLN A 421 3.81 -16.77 -2.76
N ARG A 422 4.26 -15.97 -1.79
CA ARG A 422 5.46 -15.15 -1.93
C ARG A 422 6.70 -15.98 -2.37
N SER A 423 6.81 -17.21 -1.89
CA SER A 423 7.88 -18.14 -2.30
C SER A 423 7.86 -18.53 -3.78
N ASP A 424 6.74 -18.32 -4.48
CA ASP A 424 6.61 -18.59 -5.90
C ASP A 424 7.09 -17.40 -6.77
N VAL A 425 7.36 -16.22 -6.17
CA VAL A 425 7.96 -15.07 -6.86
C VAL A 425 9.43 -15.35 -7.14
N ARG A 426 9.78 -15.53 -8.41
CA ARG A 426 11.14 -15.90 -8.85
C ARG A 426 12.00 -14.70 -9.19
N PHE A 427 11.43 -13.72 -9.89
CA PHE A 427 12.15 -12.51 -10.31
C PHE A 427 11.25 -11.29 -10.16
N VAL A 428 11.86 -10.20 -9.75
CA VAL A 428 11.26 -8.86 -9.78
C VAL A 428 12.24 -7.92 -10.45
N MET A 429 11.75 -7.16 -11.41
CA MET A 429 12.48 -6.15 -12.14
C MET A 429 11.81 -4.79 -11.94
N VAL A 430 12.56 -3.77 -11.62
CA VAL A 430 12.12 -2.37 -11.49
C VAL A 430 12.98 -1.50 -12.40
N ASN A 431 12.35 -0.74 -13.30
CA ASN A 431 13.10 0.06 -14.28
C ASN A 431 14.13 -0.74 -15.11
N GLY A 432 13.85 -2.01 -15.41
CA GLY A 432 14.78 -2.87 -16.15
C GLY A 432 15.92 -3.46 -15.30
N GLU A 433 16.03 -3.10 -14.02
CA GLU A 433 17.01 -3.68 -13.09
C GLU A 433 16.36 -4.83 -12.29
N VAL A 434 17.04 -5.98 -12.26
CA VAL A 434 16.58 -7.15 -11.46
C VAL A 434 16.92 -6.91 -10.00
N VAL A 435 15.90 -6.79 -9.16
CA VAL A 435 16.01 -6.56 -7.70
C VAL A 435 15.74 -7.81 -6.87
N VAL A 436 14.97 -8.76 -7.42
CA VAL A 436 14.79 -10.11 -6.85
C VAL A 436 15.17 -11.14 -7.91
N LYS A 437 16.00 -12.12 -7.55
CA LYS A 437 16.48 -13.18 -8.44
C LYS A 437 16.39 -14.53 -7.75
N ASN A 438 15.73 -15.49 -8.38
CA ASN A 438 15.51 -16.84 -7.83
C ASN A 438 14.86 -16.80 -6.43
N GLY A 439 13.92 -15.88 -6.22
CA GLY A 439 13.22 -15.71 -4.95
C GLY A 439 14.02 -15.05 -3.84
N LYS A 440 15.19 -14.45 -4.16
CA LYS A 440 16.07 -13.79 -3.20
C LYS A 440 16.35 -12.35 -3.60
N LEU A 441 16.49 -11.48 -2.62
CA LEU A 441 16.95 -10.11 -2.83
C LEU A 441 18.35 -10.08 -3.43
N VAL A 442 18.60 -9.15 -4.36
CA VAL A 442 19.90 -9.02 -5.02
C VAL A 442 20.87 -8.19 -4.19
N LYS A 443 20.35 -7.17 -3.49
CA LYS A 443 21.17 -6.17 -2.77
C LYS A 443 21.15 -6.34 -1.25
N GLU A 444 20.35 -7.29 -0.71
CA GLU A 444 20.17 -7.45 0.74
C GLU A 444 20.30 -8.91 1.17
N ASP A 445 20.87 -9.12 2.35
CA ASP A 445 20.90 -10.44 3.03
C ASP A 445 19.66 -10.58 3.92
N GLU A 446 18.68 -11.35 3.46
CA GLU A 446 17.40 -11.55 4.14
C GLU A 446 17.55 -12.12 5.56
N GLN A 447 18.52 -13.02 5.78
CA GLN A 447 18.72 -13.62 7.10
C GLN A 447 19.34 -12.63 8.08
N LYS A 448 20.30 -11.83 7.60
CA LYS A 448 20.90 -10.76 8.40
C LYS A 448 19.86 -9.71 8.75
N LEU A 449 19.07 -9.26 7.77
CA LEU A 449 18.00 -8.29 7.96
C LEU A 449 16.94 -8.78 8.94
N ALA A 450 16.49 -10.03 8.84
CA ALA A 450 15.54 -10.63 9.77
C ALA A 450 16.07 -10.64 11.23
N LYS A 451 17.34 -11.00 11.43
CA LYS A 451 17.98 -10.94 12.77
C LYS A 451 18.07 -9.51 13.30
N GLU A 452 18.35 -8.56 12.44
CA GLU A 452 18.41 -7.14 12.81
C GLU A 452 17.02 -6.61 13.24
N VAL A 453 15.98 -6.91 12.46
CA VAL A 453 14.59 -6.56 12.81
C VAL A 453 14.17 -7.18 14.13
N GLN A 454 14.49 -8.47 14.37
CA GLN A 454 14.19 -9.12 15.65
C GLN A 454 14.87 -8.38 16.81
N ARG A 455 16.17 -8.07 16.69
CA ARG A 455 16.96 -7.38 17.71
C ARG A 455 16.41 -5.99 18.04
N VAL A 456 16.09 -5.18 17.02
CA VAL A 456 15.55 -3.81 17.24
C VAL A 456 14.14 -3.87 17.81
N SER A 457 13.32 -4.84 17.41
CA SER A 457 11.97 -5.04 17.95
C SER A 457 12.01 -5.42 19.44
N GLU A 458 12.87 -6.34 19.84
CA GLU A 458 13.06 -6.70 21.24
C GLU A 458 13.54 -5.51 22.08
N ALA A 459 14.41 -4.67 21.52
CA ALA A 459 14.86 -3.46 22.21
C ALA A 459 13.71 -2.43 22.35
N LEU A 460 12.89 -2.28 21.33
CA LEU A 460 11.69 -1.43 21.37
C LEU A 460 10.72 -1.93 22.44
N TYR A 461 10.43 -3.24 22.49
CA TYR A 461 9.50 -3.80 23.48
C TYR A 461 9.99 -3.62 24.92
N ARG A 462 11.32 -3.68 25.17
CA ARG A 462 11.89 -3.37 26.47
C ARG A 462 11.71 -1.90 26.89
N ARG A 463 11.68 -0.96 25.93
CA ARG A 463 11.45 0.47 26.18
C ARG A 463 9.95 0.84 26.32
N LEU A 464 9.05 -0.08 25.95
CA LEU A 464 7.61 0.21 25.96
C LEU A 464 7.09 0.69 27.31
N PRO A 465 7.43 0.10 28.48
CA PRO A 465 6.91 0.54 29.76
C PRO A 465 7.25 2.00 30.09
N ASP A 466 8.37 2.52 29.60
CA ASP A 466 8.78 3.92 29.85
C ASP A 466 7.85 4.91 29.16
N ASN A 467 7.29 4.53 28.02
CA ASN A 467 6.44 5.36 27.17
C ASN A 467 4.94 5.02 27.29
N HIS A 468 4.60 3.87 27.88
CA HIS A 468 3.20 3.46 28.03
C HIS A 468 2.53 4.21 29.19
N PRO A 469 1.32 4.80 29.00
CA PRO A 469 0.64 5.61 30.03
C PRO A 469 0.46 4.87 31.36
N PHE A 470 0.26 3.57 31.34
CA PHE A 470 0.07 2.72 32.49
C PHE A 470 1.30 1.86 32.82
N LYS A 471 2.47 2.17 32.27
CA LYS A 471 3.73 1.45 32.47
C LYS A 471 3.68 -0.05 32.12
N LYS A 472 2.80 -0.46 31.24
CA LYS A 472 2.63 -1.85 30.85
C LYS A 472 3.81 -2.33 30.00
N THR A 473 4.23 -3.57 30.25
CA THR A 473 5.15 -4.31 29.40
C THR A 473 4.53 -4.77 28.10
N ALA A 474 5.33 -5.21 27.14
CA ALA A 474 4.84 -5.77 25.88
C ALA A 474 3.91 -6.98 26.11
N ASP A 475 4.27 -7.88 27.05
CA ASP A 475 3.46 -9.05 27.39
C ASP A 475 2.16 -8.70 28.10
N GLU A 476 2.09 -7.58 28.83
CA GLU A 476 0.84 -7.10 29.43
C GLU A 476 -0.07 -6.39 28.42
N VAL A 477 0.52 -5.83 27.36
CA VAL A 477 -0.22 -5.20 26.25
C VAL A 477 -0.74 -6.26 25.28
N SER A 478 0.10 -7.23 24.94
CA SER A 478 -0.22 -8.33 24.02
C SER A 478 0.34 -9.63 24.61
N PRO A 479 -0.45 -10.33 25.45
CA PRO A 479 -0.02 -11.55 26.10
C PRO A 479 0.40 -12.64 25.11
N PRO A 480 1.43 -13.44 25.42
CA PRO A 480 1.81 -14.58 24.59
C PRO A 480 0.64 -15.55 24.39
N SER A 481 0.49 -16.07 23.18
CA SER A 481 -0.57 -17.04 22.84
C SER A 481 -0.49 -18.33 23.65
N LEU A 482 0.70 -18.71 24.08
CA LEU A 482 0.95 -19.87 24.95
C LEU A 482 1.75 -19.43 26.17
N LYS A 483 1.41 -19.99 27.34
CA LYS A 483 2.21 -19.81 28.55
C LYS A 483 3.56 -20.49 28.39
N SER A 484 4.60 -19.90 28.93
CA SER A 484 5.92 -20.56 29.00
C SER A 484 5.83 -21.84 29.88
N TRP A 485 6.54 -22.84 29.48
CA TRP A 485 6.67 -24.10 30.20
C TRP A 485 8.13 -24.47 30.35
N ASP A 486 8.59 -24.67 31.57
CA ASP A 486 9.98 -24.93 31.91
C ASP A 486 10.37 -26.42 31.72
N GLY A 487 9.42 -27.26 31.29
CA GLY A 487 9.68 -28.69 31.02
C GLY A 487 9.64 -29.59 32.26
N GLU A 488 9.34 -29.05 33.44
CA GLU A 488 9.11 -29.84 34.66
C GLU A 488 7.61 -30.02 34.89
N SER A 489 7.12 -31.28 34.82
CA SER A 489 5.75 -31.70 35.18
C SER A 489 5.78 -32.56 36.45
#